data_ec6c2acb35e6e623dd29fb6afa6a7f6e
#
_entry.id   ec6c2acb35e6e623dd29fb6afa6a7f6e
#
_cell.length_a   1.000
_cell.length_b   1.000
_cell.length_c   1.000
_cell.angle_alpha   90.00
_cell.angle_beta   90.00
_cell.angle_gamma   90.00
#
_symmetry.space_group_name_H-M   'P 1'
#
loop_
_entity.id
_entity.type
_entity.pdbx_description
1 polymer ?
#
loop_
_entity_poly.entity_id
_entity_poly.type
_entity_poly.pdbx_seq_one_letter_code
_entity_poly.pdbx_strand_id
1 'polypeptide(L)'
;MMRFLISFLPFFFLVVVLQEATCFNQHKELSHNIRNKLKGRLAISLSHSPSQTAKGGSRVVYPAEYGADTSGARDSSDAIIKALEDAFSLESEAELLPGVKDLGGVLVDLQGGNYTISKPIKFPSSAAGNLVVQGGTLRASDAFPTDRHLVELWASSSQKLSKTASFDDLYNRKLQQPKGIYYEDITFRDILFDSGYHGGGIFVVDSARIRINNCFFLHFTTEGILVQGGHETYISSCFLGQHSTVGGDSGERQFSGTAIELASNDNAITDIAIFSSAVGIVLRGQANIVTGVHCYNKATGFGGIGILVMLAGNSQTRIDNCYMDYTAIVMEDPVQVHVTNGFFLGDANIVLKSIKGQISGLKIVNNMFTGNPNAKVPIVALDGVFGNVDQVVIDLNSVDGMGLRSTVGKQSVAGNGTKWVADFSGVLVFPNRINHIQYSFYSQGGPNNNNNNKFVPHAVTNVTNNVVVVESDKPVNGVVSFLVEQ
;
A
#
# COMPACT_ATOMS: atom_id res chain seq x y z
N MET A 1 18.28 -31.99 -32.28
CA MET A 1 17.65 -31.41 -31.09
C MET A 1 17.69 -29.88 -31.03
N MET A 2 18.25 -29.18 -32.01
CA MET A 2 18.45 -27.72 -32.02
C MET A 2 17.51 -26.95 -32.98
N ARG A 3 16.51 -27.61 -33.57
CA ARG A 3 15.53 -26.98 -34.48
C ARG A 3 14.14 -26.71 -33.83
N PHE A 4 13.89 -27.16 -32.59
CA PHE A 4 12.64 -26.96 -31.89
C PHE A 4 12.61 -25.71 -30.98
N LEU A 5 13.77 -25.15 -30.61
CA LEU A 5 13.87 -23.98 -29.74
C LEU A 5 13.68 -22.61 -30.46
N ILE A 6 13.85 -22.57 -31.76
CA ILE A 6 13.75 -21.31 -32.53
C ILE A 6 12.30 -20.97 -32.90
N SER A 7 11.38 -21.92 -32.81
CA SER A 7 9.96 -21.71 -33.17
C SER A 7 9.08 -21.14 -32.05
N PHE A 8 9.53 -21.21 -30.79
CA PHE A 8 8.74 -20.74 -29.63
C PHE A 8 9.03 -19.29 -29.22
N LEU A 9 10.20 -18.74 -29.54
CA LEU A 9 10.59 -17.38 -29.18
C LEU A 9 9.66 -16.28 -29.78
N PRO A 10 9.26 -16.35 -31.07
CA PRO A 10 8.34 -15.35 -31.62
C PRO A 10 6.91 -15.48 -31.09
N PHE A 11 6.50 -16.68 -30.63
CA PHE A 11 5.16 -16.87 -30.06
C PHE A 11 5.06 -16.30 -28.64
N PHE A 12 6.13 -16.43 -27.86
CA PHE A 12 6.21 -15.85 -26.50
C PHE A 12 6.27 -14.32 -26.55
N PHE A 13 7.03 -13.75 -27.49
CA PHE A 13 7.07 -12.30 -27.72
C PHE A 13 5.72 -11.77 -28.21
N LEU A 14 5.02 -12.52 -29.06
CA LEU A 14 3.70 -12.15 -29.54
C LEU A 14 2.63 -12.20 -28.43
N VAL A 15 2.72 -13.16 -27.51
CA VAL A 15 1.80 -13.27 -26.36
C VAL A 15 2.04 -12.15 -25.35
N VAL A 16 3.30 -11.79 -25.06
CA VAL A 16 3.63 -10.67 -24.19
C VAL A 16 3.20 -9.34 -24.80
N VAL A 17 3.46 -9.10 -26.08
CA VAL A 17 3.02 -7.89 -26.79
C VAL A 17 1.48 -7.84 -26.92
N LEU A 18 0.80 -8.98 -27.05
CA LEU A 18 -0.67 -9.02 -27.05
C LEU A 18 -1.26 -8.82 -25.64
N GLN A 19 -0.57 -9.26 -24.57
CA GLN A 19 -0.99 -8.97 -23.20
C GLN A 19 -0.78 -7.49 -22.86
N GLU A 20 0.33 -6.89 -23.25
CA GLU A 20 0.55 -5.44 -23.10
C GLU A 20 -0.44 -4.62 -23.93
N ALA A 21 -0.74 -5.04 -25.18
CA ALA A 21 -1.73 -4.39 -26.01
C ALA A 21 -3.17 -4.55 -25.48
N THR A 22 -3.51 -5.67 -24.85
CA THR A 22 -4.81 -5.87 -24.17
C THR A 22 -4.91 -5.06 -22.90
N CYS A 23 -3.87 -4.98 -22.09
CA CYS A 23 -3.81 -4.12 -20.90
C CYS A 23 -3.94 -2.63 -21.31
N PHE A 24 -3.21 -2.19 -22.32
CA PHE A 24 -3.28 -0.84 -22.87
C PHE A 24 -4.66 -0.50 -23.45
N ASN A 25 -5.32 -1.44 -24.13
CA ASN A 25 -6.67 -1.26 -24.65
C ASN A 25 -7.73 -1.25 -23.53
N GLN A 26 -7.57 -2.07 -22.47
CA GLN A 26 -8.44 -2.02 -21.30
C GLN A 26 -8.31 -0.69 -20.57
N HIS A 27 -7.09 -0.14 -20.43
CA HIS A 27 -6.88 1.20 -19.87
C HIS A 27 -7.47 2.31 -20.74
N LYS A 28 -7.36 2.22 -22.07
CA LYS A 28 -8.03 3.15 -22.98
C LYS A 28 -9.56 3.06 -22.89
N GLU A 29 -10.11 1.86 -22.80
CA GLU A 29 -11.55 1.66 -22.61
C GLU A 29 -12.02 2.15 -21.24
N LEU A 30 -11.23 1.91 -20.17
CA LEU A 30 -11.54 2.39 -18.84
C LEU A 30 -11.53 3.93 -18.80
N SER A 31 -10.50 4.57 -19.34
CA SER A 31 -10.42 6.03 -19.43
C SER A 31 -11.52 6.61 -20.35
N HIS A 32 -11.86 5.94 -21.44
CA HIS A 32 -12.93 6.33 -22.33
C HIS A 32 -14.31 6.15 -21.68
N ASN A 33 -14.52 5.07 -20.96
CA ASN A 33 -15.75 4.79 -20.21
C ASN A 33 -15.93 5.77 -19.04
N ILE A 34 -14.85 6.14 -18.34
CA ILE A 34 -14.86 7.18 -17.30
C ILE A 34 -15.19 8.55 -17.93
N ARG A 35 -14.53 8.88 -19.05
CA ARG A 35 -14.80 10.12 -19.79
C ARG A 35 -16.22 10.18 -20.34
N ASN A 36 -16.78 9.06 -20.80
CA ASN A 36 -18.15 8.98 -21.29
C ASN A 36 -19.19 8.98 -20.16
N LYS A 37 -18.88 8.34 -19.00
CA LYS A 37 -19.67 8.48 -17.78
C LYS A 37 -19.70 9.92 -17.27
N LEU A 38 -18.57 10.60 -17.29
CA LEU A 38 -18.48 12.04 -16.94
C LEU A 38 -19.26 12.90 -17.93
N LYS A 39 -19.12 12.65 -19.25
CA LYS A 39 -19.91 13.36 -20.29
C LYS A 39 -21.40 13.04 -20.21
N GLY A 40 -21.79 11.80 -19.92
CA GLY A 40 -23.20 11.42 -19.74
C GLY A 40 -23.84 12.09 -18.51
N ARG A 41 -23.08 12.22 -17.41
CA ARG A 41 -23.52 12.96 -16.22
C ARG A 41 -23.58 14.46 -16.48
N LEU A 42 -22.64 15.03 -17.26
CA LEU A 42 -22.68 16.42 -17.71
C LEU A 42 -23.96 16.73 -18.55
N ALA A 43 -24.35 15.80 -19.43
CA ALA A 43 -25.56 15.94 -20.24
C ALA A 43 -26.86 15.90 -19.41
N ILE A 44 -26.89 15.12 -18.33
CA ILE A 44 -28.02 15.06 -17.40
C ILE A 44 -28.10 16.33 -16.55
N SER A 45 -26.94 16.91 -16.16
CA SER A 45 -26.87 18.17 -15.39
C SER A 45 -27.35 19.39 -16.20
N LEU A 46 -27.15 19.41 -17.52
CA LEU A 46 -27.56 20.51 -18.40
C LEU A 46 -29.08 20.55 -18.71
N SER A 47 -29.84 19.54 -18.29
CA SER A 47 -31.29 19.47 -18.51
C SER A 47 -32.14 19.98 -17.35
N HIS A 48 -31.53 20.44 -16.25
CA HIS A 48 -32.26 21.02 -15.12
C HIS A 48 -32.29 22.54 -15.26
N SER A 49 -33.44 23.06 -15.69
CA SER A 49 -33.76 24.48 -15.57
C SER A 49 -33.78 24.88 -14.09
N PRO A 50 -33.34 26.10 -13.70
CA PRO A 50 -33.41 26.54 -12.32
C PRO A 50 -34.88 26.62 -11.87
N SER A 51 -35.31 25.67 -11.05
CA SER A 51 -36.61 25.74 -10.40
C SER A 51 -36.49 26.70 -9.21
N GLN A 52 -37.43 27.61 -9.13
CA GLN A 52 -37.62 28.60 -8.09
C GLN A 52 -37.52 28.00 -6.67
N THR A 53 -36.88 28.74 -5.79
CA THR A 53 -36.69 28.52 -4.37
C THR A 53 -37.97 28.08 -3.67
N ALA A 54 -38.08 26.81 -3.33
CA ALA A 54 -38.97 26.34 -2.28
C ALA A 54 -38.31 26.66 -0.93
N LYS A 55 -39.01 27.35 -0.05
CA LYS A 55 -38.67 27.50 1.37
C LYS A 55 -38.85 26.19 2.15
N GLY A 56 -37.95 25.29 1.92
CA GLY A 56 -37.69 24.07 2.64
C GLY A 56 -36.26 23.75 2.27
N GLY A 57 -35.29 24.08 3.11
CA GLY A 57 -33.90 24.20 2.80
C GLY A 57 -33.36 23.01 2.00
N SER A 58 -33.01 23.23 0.74
CA SER A 58 -32.23 22.31 -0.04
C SER A 58 -30.89 22.07 0.72
N ARG A 59 -30.61 20.80 1.08
CA ARG A 59 -29.34 20.43 1.69
C ARG A 59 -28.26 20.24 0.63
N VAL A 60 -28.42 20.83 -0.56
CA VAL A 60 -27.46 20.83 -1.63
C VAL A 60 -26.94 22.23 -1.84
N VAL A 61 -25.63 22.38 -1.82
CA VAL A 61 -24.89 23.63 -2.01
C VAL A 61 -24.07 23.54 -3.28
N TYR A 62 -24.19 24.50 -4.16
CA TYR A 62 -23.48 24.55 -5.43
C TYR A 62 -22.46 25.69 -5.42
N PRO A 63 -21.13 25.41 -5.45
CA PRO A 63 -20.12 26.48 -5.47
C PRO A 63 -20.29 27.49 -6.60
N ALA A 64 -20.85 27.09 -7.74
CA ALA A 64 -21.15 27.99 -8.86
C ALA A 64 -22.11 29.12 -8.48
N GLU A 65 -23.06 28.90 -7.55
CA GLU A 65 -23.98 29.93 -7.05
C GLU A 65 -23.29 30.97 -6.17
N TYR A 66 -22.07 30.66 -5.68
CA TYR A 66 -21.20 31.58 -4.94
C TYR A 66 -20.18 32.30 -5.82
N GLY A 67 -20.25 32.10 -7.13
CA GLY A 67 -19.39 32.72 -8.11
C GLY A 67 -18.16 31.92 -8.51
N ALA A 68 -18.11 30.63 -8.14
CA ALA A 68 -17.05 29.74 -8.63
C ALA A 68 -17.15 29.54 -10.15
N ASP A 69 -16.00 29.62 -10.83
CA ASP A 69 -15.93 29.49 -12.28
C ASP A 69 -15.74 28.04 -12.69
N THR A 70 -16.81 27.42 -13.17
CA THR A 70 -16.85 26.03 -13.59
C THR A 70 -15.99 25.71 -14.83
N SER A 71 -15.52 26.74 -15.55
CA SER A 71 -14.62 26.58 -16.70
C SER A 71 -13.15 26.45 -16.31
N GLY A 72 -12.77 26.88 -15.09
CA GLY A 72 -11.41 26.92 -14.59
C GLY A 72 -10.57 28.09 -15.12
N ALA A 73 -11.18 29.08 -15.77
CA ALA A 73 -10.48 30.24 -16.29
C ALA A 73 -10.10 31.27 -15.19
N ARG A 74 -10.86 31.27 -14.08
CA ARG A 74 -10.66 32.17 -12.93
C ARG A 74 -10.52 31.39 -11.64
N ASP A 75 -9.85 32.02 -10.65
CA ASP A 75 -9.73 31.45 -9.31
C ASP A 75 -11.10 31.30 -8.64
N SER A 76 -11.38 30.11 -8.15
CA SER A 76 -12.63 29.74 -7.48
C SER A 76 -12.46 29.48 -5.98
N SER A 77 -11.26 29.72 -5.42
CA SER A 77 -10.95 29.39 -4.02
C SER A 77 -11.93 29.99 -3.03
N ASP A 78 -12.17 31.32 -3.11
CA ASP A 78 -13.05 32.00 -2.16
C ASP A 78 -14.51 31.59 -2.30
N ALA A 79 -14.97 31.37 -3.52
CA ALA A 79 -16.34 30.93 -3.77
C ALA A 79 -16.62 29.54 -3.21
N ILE A 80 -15.68 28.60 -3.36
CA ILE A 80 -15.80 27.25 -2.80
C ILE A 80 -15.72 27.27 -1.27
N ILE A 81 -14.81 28.07 -0.69
CA ILE A 81 -14.72 28.23 0.77
C ILE A 81 -16.05 28.79 1.32
N LYS A 82 -16.60 29.83 0.69
CA LYS A 82 -17.89 30.40 1.11
C LYS A 82 -19.04 29.41 0.99
N ALA A 83 -19.08 28.60 -0.05
CA ALA A 83 -20.07 27.53 -0.19
C ALA A 83 -19.96 26.49 0.94
N LEU A 84 -18.75 26.16 1.38
CA LEU A 84 -18.51 25.29 2.54
C LEU A 84 -18.93 25.96 3.86
N GLU A 85 -18.65 27.25 4.04
CA GLU A 85 -19.10 28.00 5.22
C GLU A 85 -20.62 27.97 5.35
N ASP A 86 -21.34 28.19 4.24
CA ASP A 86 -22.81 28.12 4.22
C ASP A 86 -23.29 26.68 4.48
N ALA A 87 -22.64 25.67 3.91
CA ALA A 87 -22.94 24.25 4.19
C ALA A 87 -22.80 23.93 5.69
N PHE A 88 -21.78 24.46 6.35
CA PHE A 88 -21.56 24.28 7.80
C PHE A 88 -22.52 25.08 8.65
N SER A 89 -23.12 26.14 8.10
CA SER A 89 -24.19 26.92 8.81
C SER A 89 -25.54 26.18 8.89
N LEU A 90 -25.68 25.07 8.11
CA LEU A 90 -26.89 24.22 8.12
C LEU A 90 -26.91 23.20 9.26
N GLU A 91 -26.10 23.39 10.28
CA GLU A 91 -26.02 22.49 11.44
C GLU A 91 -27.38 22.25 12.09
N SER A 92 -27.58 21.01 12.54
CA SER A 92 -28.77 20.65 13.33
C SER A 92 -28.46 20.75 14.83
N GLU A 93 -29.50 20.60 15.68
CA GLU A 93 -29.30 20.46 17.13
C GLU A 93 -28.67 19.11 17.50
N ALA A 94 -28.68 18.13 16.58
CA ALA A 94 -28.09 16.80 16.78
C ALA A 94 -26.55 16.85 16.74
N GLU A 95 -25.94 15.94 17.45
CA GLU A 95 -24.50 15.71 17.44
C GLU A 95 -24.20 14.28 16.97
N LEU A 96 -23.17 14.13 16.12
CA LEU A 96 -22.64 12.83 15.72
C LEU A 96 -21.76 12.22 16.82
N LEU A 97 -20.99 13.08 17.47
CA LEU A 97 -20.17 12.82 18.64
C LEU A 97 -20.28 14.04 19.58
N PRO A 98 -19.98 13.89 20.88
CA PRO A 98 -19.96 15.03 21.77
C PRO A 98 -19.12 16.19 21.23
N GLY A 99 -19.76 17.32 20.93
CA GLY A 99 -19.13 18.52 20.38
C GLY A 99 -18.94 18.52 18.86
N VAL A 100 -19.38 17.50 18.12
CA VAL A 100 -19.36 17.45 16.66
C VAL A 100 -20.78 17.50 16.12
N LYS A 101 -21.16 18.60 15.50
CA LYS A 101 -22.50 18.86 14.99
C LYS A 101 -22.84 18.00 13.77
N ASP A 102 -24.10 17.54 13.71
CA ASP A 102 -24.63 16.87 12.52
C ASP A 102 -25.11 17.91 11.50
N LEU A 103 -24.51 17.94 10.31
CA LEU A 103 -24.96 18.78 9.20
C LEU A 103 -26.17 18.17 8.47
N GLY A 104 -26.61 16.97 8.85
CA GLY A 104 -27.83 16.34 8.33
C GLY A 104 -27.72 15.88 6.88
N GLY A 105 -26.54 15.45 6.43
CA GLY A 105 -26.32 14.95 5.08
C GLY A 105 -26.26 16.04 4.02
N VAL A 106 -25.60 17.16 4.32
CA VAL A 106 -25.40 18.25 3.34
C VAL A 106 -24.52 17.75 2.18
N LEU A 107 -24.89 18.10 0.97
CA LEU A 107 -24.18 17.80 -0.26
C LEU A 107 -23.60 19.09 -0.85
N VAL A 108 -22.27 19.17 -0.97
CA VAL A 108 -21.59 20.17 -1.79
C VAL A 108 -21.30 19.55 -3.16
N ASP A 109 -22.03 19.96 -4.16
CA ASP A 109 -21.97 19.39 -5.52
C ASP A 109 -21.21 20.33 -6.45
N LEU A 110 -20.07 19.86 -6.95
CA LEU A 110 -19.23 20.58 -7.90
C LEU A 110 -19.76 20.53 -9.35
N GLN A 111 -20.89 19.88 -9.59
CA GLN A 111 -21.64 19.86 -10.86
C GLN A 111 -20.79 19.49 -12.10
N GLY A 112 -19.73 18.70 -11.96
CA GLY A 112 -18.82 18.36 -13.04
C GLY A 112 -17.92 19.53 -13.48
N GLY A 113 -17.91 20.64 -12.73
CA GLY A 113 -17.08 21.82 -13.05
C GLY A 113 -15.58 21.53 -12.92
N ASN A 114 -14.78 22.32 -13.65
CA ASN A 114 -13.33 22.37 -13.50
C ASN A 114 -12.97 23.66 -12.79
N TYR A 115 -12.50 23.56 -11.55
CA TYR A 115 -12.23 24.73 -10.71
C TYR A 115 -10.73 24.91 -10.51
N THR A 116 -10.20 26.05 -10.96
CA THR A 116 -8.84 26.46 -10.63
C THR A 116 -8.84 27.13 -9.26
N ILE A 117 -7.90 26.74 -8.39
CA ILE A 117 -7.74 27.28 -7.04
C ILE A 117 -6.31 27.76 -6.81
N SER A 118 -6.16 28.93 -6.19
CA SER A 118 -4.83 29.53 -5.89
C SER A 118 -4.40 29.37 -4.43
N LYS A 119 -5.30 28.87 -3.58
CA LYS A 119 -5.06 28.60 -2.14
C LYS A 119 -5.86 27.40 -1.67
N PRO A 120 -5.46 26.74 -0.56
CA PRO A 120 -6.18 25.59 0.00
C PRO A 120 -7.66 25.89 0.26
N ILE A 121 -8.51 24.95 -0.13
CA ILE A 121 -9.90 24.91 0.31
C ILE A 121 -9.90 24.39 1.74
N LYS A 122 -9.86 25.29 2.70
CA LYS A 122 -9.87 24.98 4.12
C LYS A 122 -11.29 24.85 4.64
N PHE A 123 -11.57 23.73 5.31
CA PHE A 123 -12.86 23.50 5.97
C PHE A 123 -13.03 24.44 7.17
N PRO A 124 -14.29 24.88 7.46
CA PRO A 124 -14.59 25.68 8.63
C PRO A 124 -14.08 25.03 9.92
N SER A 125 -13.61 25.84 10.87
CA SER A 125 -13.02 25.35 12.15
C SER A 125 -14.07 24.86 13.16
N SER A 126 -15.37 24.95 12.88
CA SER A 126 -16.43 24.35 13.70
C SER A 126 -16.40 22.82 13.55
N ALA A 127 -16.47 22.12 14.68
CA ALA A 127 -16.52 20.67 14.66
C ALA A 127 -17.88 20.19 14.15
N ALA A 128 -17.89 19.55 12.99
CA ALA A 128 -19.11 19.08 12.34
C ALA A 128 -18.84 17.91 11.37
N GLY A 129 -19.90 17.29 10.88
CA GLY A 129 -19.82 16.18 9.96
C GLY A 129 -21.14 15.81 9.30
N ASN A 130 -21.19 14.61 8.71
CA ASN A 130 -22.29 14.15 7.86
C ASN A 130 -22.47 15.06 6.63
N LEU A 131 -21.38 15.18 5.85
CA LEU A 131 -21.28 16.02 4.66
C LEU A 131 -20.63 15.26 3.51
N VAL A 132 -21.09 15.49 2.31
CA VAL A 132 -20.53 14.94 1.07
C VAL A 132 -20.07 16.06 0.16
N VAL A 133 -18.84 15.97 -0.37
CA VAL A 133 -18.33 16.78 -1.48
C VAL A 133 -18.17 15.88 -2.69
N GLN A 134 -18.74 16.26 -3.83
CA GLN A 134 -18.72 15.38 -5.00
C GLN A 134 -18.61 16.07 -6.35
N GLY A 135 -18.14 15.30 -7.33
CA GLY A 135 -18.45 15.47 -8.76
C GLY A 135 -17.82 16.68 -9.43
N GLY A 136 -16.51 16.71 -9.63
CA GLY A 136 -15.81 17.80 -10.37
C GLY A 136 -14.32 17.67 -10.35
N THR A 137 -13.63 18.75 -10.73
CA THR A 137 -12.15 18.84 -10.73
C THR A 137 -11.73 20.05 -9.90
N LEU A 138 -10.81 19.84 -8.96
CA LEU A 138 -10.07 20.88 -8.27
C LEU A 138 -8.62 20.86 -8.79
N ARG A 139 -8.17 22.01 -9.37
CA ARG A 139 -6.84 22.14 -9.95
C ARG A 139 -6.08 23.27 -9.30
N ALA A 140 -4.84 23.01 -8.88
CA ALA A 140 -3.93 24.05 -8.46
C ALA A 140 -3.61 25.00 -9.62
N SER A 141 -3.63 26.30 -9.35
CA SER A 141 -3.03 27.31 -10.25
C SER A 141 -1.52 27.37 -10.05
N ASP A 142 -0.79 28.02 -10.95
CA ASP A 142 0.66 28.24 -10.83
C ASP A 142 1.04 29.02 -9.55
N ALA A 143 0.10 29.76 -8.95
CA ALA A 143 0.29 30.50 -7.71
C ALA A 143 -0.02 29.67 -6.45
N PHE A 144 -0.44 28.40 -6.58
CA PHE A 144 -0.78 27.57 -5.44
C PHE A 144 0.48 27.23 -4.60
N PRO A 145 0.43 27.29 -3.26
CA PRO A 145 1.58 27.01 -2.40
C PRO A 145 2.07 25.56 -2.53
N THR A 146 3.37 25.37 -2.67
CA THR A 146 3.99 24.05 -2.90
C THR A 146 4.04 23.14 -1.66
N ASP A 147 3.75 23.68 -0.48
CA ASP A 147 3.75 22.96 0.82
C ASP A 147 2.34 22.74 1.39
N ARG A 148 1.31 22.99 0.60
CA ARG A 148 -0.09 22.90 1.01
C ARG A 148 -0.86 21.86 0.20
N HIS A 149 -2.06 21.51 0.66
CA HIS A 149 -2.95 20.57 -0.02
C HIS A 149 -4.17 21.29 -0.60
N LEU A 150 -4.70 20.77 -1.72
CA LEU A 150 -5.88 21.38 -2.37
C LEU A 150 -7.05 21.49 -1.41
N VAL A 151 -7.28 20.49 -0.58
CA VAL A 151 -8.31 20.48 0.46
C VAL A 151 -7.67 20.18 1.81
N GLU A 152 -8.03 20.98 2.82
CA GLU A 152 -7.51 20.85 4.17
C GLU A 152 -8.61 20.82 5.23
N LEU A 153 -8.67 19.70 5.97
CA LEU A 153 -9.57 19.48 7.11
C LEU A 153 -8.76 19.57 8.40
N TRP A 154 -8.65 20.74 8.99
CA TRP A 154 -8.02 20.91 10.30
C TRP A 154 -8.56 22.15 11.02
N ALA A 155 -8.80 22.04 12.32
CA ALA A 155 -9.20 23.15 13.16
C ALA A 155 -7.96 23.96 13.60
N SER A 156 -8.15 25.25 13.92
CA SER A 156 -7.04 26.12 14.37
C SER A 156 -6.39 25.64 15.67
N SER A 157 -7.09 24.85 16.47
CA SER A 157 -6.60 24.17 17.68
C SER A 157 -5.80 22.89 17.38
N SER A 158 -5.92 22.32 16.16
CA SER A 158 -5.12 21.19 15.74
C SER A 158 -3.70 21.68 15.43
N GLN A 159 -2.72 21.25 16.22
CA GLN A 159 -1.33 21.59 15.90
C GLN A 159 -0.87 20.74 14.72
N LYS A 160 -0.39 21.40 13.65
CA LYS A 160 0.26 20.74 12.53
C LYS A 160 1.43 19.90 13.05
N LEU A 161 1.41 18.60 12.83
CA LEU A 161 2.54 17.73 13.18
C LEU A 161 3.71 18.08 12.25
N SER A 162 4.90 18.26 12.82
CA SER A 162 6.12 18.41 12.02
C SER A 162 6.34 17.13 11.21
N LYS A 163 6.74 17.25 9.95
CA LYS A 163 7.12 16.13 9.08
C LYS A 163 8.27 15.28 9.68
N THR A 164 8.99 15.83 10.67
CA THR A 164 10.10 15.18 11.40
C THR A 164 9.67 14.62 12.76
N ALA A 165 8.39 14.69 13.14
CA ALA A 165 7.93 14.15 14.41
C ALA A 165 8.22 12.65 14.49
N SER A 166 8.95 12.23 15.54
CA SER A 166 9.21 10.83 15.82
C SER A 166 7.92 10.12 16.29
N PHE A 167 7.92 8.78 16.24
CA PHE A 167 6.84 7.97 16.83
C PHE A 167 6.62 8.33 18.30
N ASP A 168 7.69 8.55 19.05
CA ASP A 168 7.61 8.94 20.46
C ASP A 168 6.92 10.29 20.65
N ASP A 169 7.08 11.24 19.72
CA ASP A 169 6.35 12.51 19.73
C ASP A 169 4.86 12.31 19.45
N LEU A 170 4.52 11.41 18.54
CA LEU A 170 3.13 11.05 18.22
C LEU A 170 2.47 10.30 19.37
N TYR A 171 3.18 9.34 19.96
CA TYR A 171 2.73 8.51 21.07
C TYR A 171 2.58 9.34 22.36
N ASN A 172 3.55 10.16 22.70
CA ASN A 172 3.53 11.02 23.88
C ASN A 172 2.45 12.11 23.82
N ARG A 173 2.12 12.60 22.60
CA ARG A 173 0.96 13.49 22.39
C ARG A 173 -0.36 12.79 22.65
N LYS A 174 -0.49 11.52 22.26
CA LYS A 174 -1.69 10.70 22.51
C LYS A 174 -1.93 10.50 24.02
N LEU A 175 -0.85 10.46 24.81
CA LEU A 175 -0.91 10.34 26.27
C LEU A 175 -1.19 11.68 26.98
N GLN A 176 -0.93 12.84 26.36
CA GLN A 176 -1.03 14.15 27.03
C GLN A 176 -2.39 14.82 26.95
N GLN A 177 -3.27 14.49 26.00
CA GLN A 177 -4.72 14.74 26.01
C GLN A 177 -5.34 14.10 24.72
N PRO A 178 -6.48 13.40 24.80
CA PRO A 178 -7.26 13.08 23.62
C PRO A 178 -7.77 14.42 23.03
N LYS A 179 -7.14 14.91 21.97
CA LYS A 179 -7.74 15.98 21.17
C LYS A 179 -9.03 15.39 20.58
N GLY A 180 -10.14 16.08 20.78
CA GLY A 180 -11.41 15.63 20.29
C GLY A 180 -11.40 15.50 18.75
N ILE A 181 -12.27 14.66 18.23
CA ILE A 181 -12.55 14.58 16.80
C ILE A 181 -13.22 15.90 16.39
N TYR A 182 -12.73 16.52 15.30
CA TYR A 182 -13.29 17.76 14.75
C TYR A 182 -14.23 17.51 13.59
N TYR A 183 -13.87 16.58 12.71
CA TYR A 183 -14.70 16.25 11.56
C TYR A 183 -15.04 14.77 11.59
N GLU A 184 -16.31 14.49 11.34
CA GLU A 184 -16.89 13.17 11.44
C GLU A 184 -17.73 12.88 10.21
N ASP A 185 -17.58 11.69 9.62
CA ASP A 185 -18.42 11.25 8.50
C ASP A 185 -18.46 12.26 7.33
N ILE A 186 -17.29 12.72 6.88
CA ILE A 186 -17.14 13.53 5.67
C ILE A 186 -16.71 12.65 4.52
N THR A 187 -17.41 12.76 3.40
CA THR A 187 -17.15 11.97 2.19
C THR A 187 -16.69 12.86 1.04
N PHE A 188 -15.57 12.53 0.42
CA PHE A 188 -15.14 13.02 -0.89
C PHE A 188 -15.35 11.93 -1.91
N ARG A 189 -16.09 12.20 -2.98
CA ARG A 189 -16.30 11.19 -4.02
C ARG A 189 -16.40 11.78 -5.42
N ASP A 190 -15.98 11.00 -6.40
CA ASP A 190 -16.10 11.34 -7.81
C ASP A 190 -15.37 12.67 -8.17
N ILE A 191 -14.21 12.95 -7.53
CA ILE A 191 -13.46 14.20 -7.70
C ILE A 191 -12.09 13.90 -8.30
N LEU A 192 -11.66 14.74 -9.24
CA LEU A 192 -10.27 14.82 -9.69
C LEU A 192 -9.57 15.93 -8.91
N PHE A 193 -8.53 15.57 -8.16
CA PHE A 193 -7.59 16.48 -7.51
C PHE A 193 -6.31 16.57 -8.37
N ASP A 194 -6.13 17.66 -9.08
CA ASP A 194 -4.95 17.94 -9.89
C ASP A 194 -4.07 18.98 -9.20
N SER A 195 -3.02 18.53 -8.54
CA SER A 195 -2.11 19.43 -7.79
C SER A 195 -1.18 20.23 -8.70
N GLY A 196 -1.17 20.01 -10.01
CA GLY A 196 -0.39 20.78 -10.98
C GLY A 196 1.11 20.85 -10.65
N TYR A 197 1.66 19.85 -9.96
CA TYR A 197 3.01 19.82 -9.37
C TYR A 197 3.24 20.87 -8.27
N HIS A 198 2.16 21.28 -7.57
CA HIS A 198 2.20 22.19 -6.42
C HIS A 198 1.53 21.52 -5.20
N GLY A 199 2.32 21.07 -4.23
CA GLY A 199 1.79 20.51 -2.98
C GLY A 199 1.08 19.18 -3.13
N GLY A 200 -0.01 18.98 -2.40
CA GLY A 200 -0.74 17.71 -2.27
C GLY A 200 -2.24 17.81 -2.55
N GLY A 201 -2.93 16.67 -2.43
CA GLY A 201 -4.37 16.58 -2.69
C GLY A 201 -5.23 16.91 -1.47
N ILE A 202 -5.35 15.98 -0.52
CA ILE A 202 -6.18 16.14 0.69
C ILE A 202 -5.32 16.01 1.95
N PHE A 203 -5.49 16.91 2.89
CA PHE A 203 -4.92 16.86 4.23
C PHE A 203 -6.03 16.80 5.29
N VAL A 204 -5.99 15.78 6.15
CA VAL A 204 -6.98 15.51 7.22
C VAL A 204 -6.28 15.45 8.56
N VAL A 205 -6.80 16.16 9.57
CA VAL A 205 -6.25 16.14 10.93
C VAL A 205 -7.38 15.89 11.95
N ASP A 206 -7.09 15.04 12.94
CA ASP A 206 -7.95 14.76 14.11
C ASP A 206 -9.42 14.50 13.69
N SER A 207 -9.63 13.59 12.75
CA SER A 207 -10.95 13.31 12.17
C SER A 207 -11.29 11.83 12.24
N ALA A 208 -12.56 11.47 12.14
CA ALA A 208 -12.99 10.09 12.13
C ALA A 208 -13.99 9.82 10.99
N ARG A 209 -14.00 8.57 10.52
CA ARG A 209 -14.91 8.09 9.47
C ARG A 209 -14.90 8.95 8.19
N ILE A 210 -13.73 9.50 7.84
CA ILE A 210 -13.55 10.22 6.57
C ILE A 210 -13.52 9.19 5.44
N ARG A 211 -14.32 9.43 4.39
CA ARG A 211 -14.36 8.56 3.20
C ARG A 211 -13.86 9.31 1.98
N ILE A 212 -12.92 8.68 1.27
CA ILE A 212 -12.38 9.16 -0.02
C ILE A 212 -12.62 8.03 -1.02
N ASN A 213 -13.58 8.24 -1.92
CA ASN A 213 -14.04 7.17 -2.79
C ASN A 213 -14.12 7.61 -4.27
N ASN A 214 -13.66 6.76 -5.17
CA ASN A 214 -13.68 6.98 -6.61
C ASN A 214 -13.09 8.35 -7.01
N CYS A 215 -11.97 8.73 -6.39
CA CYS A 215 -11.26 9.98 -6.65
C CYS A 215 -9.96 9.72 -7.42
N PHE A 216 -9.51 10.74 -8.14
CA PHE A 216 -8.24 10.78 -8.83
C PHE A 216 -7.34 11.85 -8.20
N PHE A 217 -6.09 11.48 -7.92
CA PHE A 217 -5.07 12.41 -7.41
C PHE A 217 -3.91 12.43 -8.37
N LEU A 218 -3.68 13.59 -9.00
CA LEU A 218 -2.63 13.75 -10.01
C LEU A 218 -1.64 14.84 -9.61
N HIS A 219 -0.40 14.69 -10.08
CA HIS A 219 0.65 15.70 -10.06
C HIS A 219 0.97 16.27 -8.65
N PHE A 220 0.75 15.48 -7.59
CA PHE A 220 1.18 15.87 -6.24
C PHE A 220 2.70 15.79 -6.10
N THR A 221 3.30 16.73 -5.36
CA THR A 221 4.74 16.74 -5.05
C THR A 221 5.02 16.45 -3.58
N THR A 222 4.01 16.57 -2.72
CA THR A 222 4.04 16.18 -1.32
C THR A 222 3.24 14.89 -1.13
N GLU A 223 2.06 14.94 -0.55
CA GLU A 223 1.20 13.77 -0.36
C GLU A 223 -0.08 13.89 -1.22
N GLY A 224 -0.46 12.82 -1.92
CA GLY A 224 -1.77 12.77 -2.55
C GLY A 224 -2.88 12.83 -1.50
N ILE A 225 -2.76 11.99 -0.46
CA ILE A 225 -3.63 11.99 0.72
C ILE A 225 -2.75 11.91 1.96
N LEU A 226 -2.91 12.86 2.89
CA LEU A 226 -2.25 12.90 4.19
C LEU A 226 -3.29 12.87 5.32
N VAL A 227 -3.20 11.90 6.23
CA VAL A 227 -4.04 11.80 7.42
C VAL A 227 -3.17 11.81 8.67
N GLN A 228 -3.44 12.73 9.59
CA GLN A 228 -2.70 12.87 10.85
C GLN A 228 -3.66 12.90 12.04
N GLY A 229 -3.53 11.92 12.93
CA GLY A 229 -4.42 11.76 14.07
C GLY A 229 -5.81 11.27 13.67
N GLY A 230 -6.71 11.12 14.64
CA GLY A 230 -8.02 10.52 14.42
C GLY A 230 -7.95 9.02 14.11
N HIS A 231 -9.00 8.49 13.52
CA HIS A 231 -9.12 7.07 13.19
C HIS A 231 -10.19 6.82 12.11
N GLU A 232 -10.24 5.58 11.58
CA GLU A 232 -11.30 5.13 10.65
C GLU A 232 -11.39 5.99 9.37
N THR A 233 -10.25 6.26 8.72
CA THR A 233 -10.26 6.82 7.37
C THR A 233 -10.35 5.68 6.34
N TYR A 234 -11.31 5.78 5.43
CA TYR A 234 -11.58 4.79 4.40
C TYR A 234 -11.27 5.38 3.02
N ILE A 235 -10.25 4.83 2.35
CA ILE A 235 -9.83 5.24 1.00
C ILE A 235 -10.12 4.07 0.07
N SER A 236 -10.96 4.28 -0.95
CA SER A 236 -11.39 3.20 -1.82
C SER A 236 -11.61 3.61 -3.27
N SER A 237 -11.33 2.68 -4.18
CA SER A 237 -11.56 2.83 -5.62
C SER A 237 -10.94 4.10 -6.22
N CYS A 238 -9.75 4.49 -5.72
CA CYS A 238 -9.05 5.69 -6.14
C CYS A 238 -7.85 5.38 -7.04
N PHE A 239 -7.47 6.38 -7.83
CA PHE A 239 -6.20 6.41 -8.55
C PHE A 239 -5.33 7.53 -7.99
N LEU A 240 -4.06 7.23 -7.70
CA LEU A 240 -3.08 8.23 -7.27
C LEU A 240 -1.82 8.11 -8.14
N GLY A 241 -1.37 9.20 -8.74
CA GLY A 241 -0.17 9.18 -9.57
C GLY A 241 0.45 10.56 -9.71
N GLN A 242 1.76 10.63 -9.56
CA GLN A 242 2.48 11.87 -9.85
C GLN A 242 2.42 12.19 -11.36
N HIS A 243 2.28 11.15 -12.18
CA HIS A 243 2.05 11.26 -13.62
C HIS A 243 0.78 10.50 -14.00
N SER A 244 0.05 11.03 -14.98
CA SER A 244 -1.25 10.48 -15.41
C SER A 244 -1.15 9.21 -16.25
N THR A 245 0.04 8.91 -16.77
CA THR A 245 0.30 7.76 -17.63
C THR A 245 1.59 7.05 -17.26
N VAL A 246 1.67 5.77 -17.58
CA VAL A 246 2.88 4.96 -17.41
C VAL A 246 3.67 4.96 -18.72
N GLY A 247 4.96 5.32 -18.65
CA GLY A 247 5.87 5.33 -19.81
C GLY A 247 5.67 6.48 -20.80
N GLY A 248 4.77 7.42 -20.52
CA GLY A 248 4.40 8.51 -21.41
C GLY A 248 5.00 9.87 -21.09
N ASP A 249 5.33 10.11 -19.82
CA ASP A 249 5.80 11.41 -19.35
C ASP A 249 7.33 11.49 -19.26
N SER A 250 7.92 12.59 -19.72
CA SER A 250 9.39 12.79 -19.69
C SER A 250 9.95 12.80 -18.26
N GLY A 251 9.16 13.17 -17.28
CA GLY A 251 9.51 13.23 -15.85
C GLY A 251 9.23 11.96 -15.06
N GLU A 252 8.64 10.93 -15.66
CA GLU A 252 8.15 9.71 -14.97
C GLU A 252 9.22 8.96 -14.16
N ARG A 253 10.49 9.14 -14.48
CA ARG A 253 11.63 8.53 -13.75
C ARG A 253 12.13 9.37 -12.57
N GLN A 254 11.62 10.57 -12.41
CA GLN A 254 12.00 11.51 -11.34
C GLN A 254 10.88 11.56 -10.30
N PHE A 255 10.67 10.44 -9.62
CA PHE A 255 9.62 10.33 -8.61
C PHE A 255 9.91 11.20 -7.40
N SER A 256 8.88 11.89 -6.95
CA SER A 256 8.81 12.54 -5.64
C SER A 256 7.46 12.26 -5.00
N GLY A 257 7.25 12.73 -3.79
CA GLY A 257 5.97 12.64 -3.10
C GLY A 257 5.59 11.23 -2.63
N THR A 258 4.55 11.21 -1.85
CA THR A 258 3.91 10.02 -1.28
C THR A 258 2.45 9.99 -1.72
N ALA A 259 1.97 8.87 -2.27
CA ALA A 259 0.58 8.84 -2.71
C ALA A 259 -0.38 8.90 -1.51
N ILE A 260 -0.19 8.05 -0.49
CA ILE A 260 -1.01 8.02 0.72
C ILE A 260 -0.12 7.94 1.95
N GLU A 261 -0.27 8.85 2.91
CA GLU A 261 0.35 8.75 4.23
C GLU A 261 -0.70 8.73 5.33
N LEU A 262 -0.73 7.65 6.13
CA LEU A 262 -1.63 7.48 7.26
C LEU A 262 -0.85 7.48 8.57
N ALA A 263 -0.84 8.61 9.26
CA ALA A 263 -0.36 8.75 10.64
C ALA A 263 -1.55 8.70 11.63
N SER A 264 -2.39 7.70 11.46
CA SER A 264 -3.63 7.44 12.20
C SER A 264 -3.91 5.95 12.26
N ASN A 265 -4.88 5.52 13.06
CA ASN A 265 -5.18 4.11 13.30
C ASN A 265 -6.50 3.67 12.65
N ASP A 266 -6.72 2.35 12.60
CA ASP A 266 -7.99 1.72 12.24
C ASP A 266 -8.48 2.11 10.84
N ASN A 267 -7.55 2.35 9.90
CA ASN A 267 -7.89 2.78 8.55
C ASN A 267 -7.99 1.60 7.59
N ALA A 268 -8.73 1.80 6.49
CA ALA A 268 -8.79 0.86 5.39
C ALA A 268 -8.46 1.53 4.05
N ILE A 269 -7.54 0.93 3.31
CA ILE A 269 -7.19 1.27 1.93
C ILE A 269 -7.59 0.08 1.06
N THR A 270 -8.53 0.30 0.12
CA THR A 270 -9.10 -0.80 -0.66
C THR A 270 -9.25 -0.42 -2.13
N ASP A 271 -8.85 -1.34 -3.02
CA ASP A 271 -9.04 -1.18 -4.47
C ASP A 271 -8.43 0.14 -5.01
N ILE A 272 -7.13 0.32 -4.81
CA ILE A 272 -6.38 1.52 -5.17
C ILE A 272 -5.34 1.21 -6.24
N ALA A 273 -5.21 2.08 -7.25
CA ALA A 273 -4.10 2.07 -8.18
C ALA A 273 -3.16 3.24 -7.88
N ILE A 274 -1.87 2.94 -7.65
CA ILE A 274 -0.82 3.93 -7.39
C ILE A 274 0.26 3.79 -8.44
N PHE A 275 0.54 4.88 -9.16
CA PHE A 275 1.57 4.92 -10.18
C PHE A 275 2.54 6.09 -9.97
N SER A 276 3.83 5.86 -10.21
CA SER A 276 4.82 6.91 -10.34
C SER A 276 4.87 7.88 -9.15
N SER A 277 4.98 7.35 -7.92
CA SER A 277 5.30 8.11 -6.71
C SER A 277 6.58 7.56 -6.06
N ALA A 278 7.33 8.37 -5.31
CA ALA A 278 8.53 7.90 -4.61
C ALA A 278 8.16 6.85 -3.55
N VAL A 279 7.04 7.08 -2.84
CA VAL A 279 6.42 6.10 -1.92
C VAL A 279 4.94 5.99 -2.24
N GLY A 280 4.45 4.78 -2.39
CA GLY A 280 3.02 4.54 -2.62
C GLY A 280 2.22 4.79 -1.34
N ILE A 281 2.42 3.98 -0.32
CA ILE A 281 1.69 4.07 0.95
C ILE A 281 2.69 4.13 2.11
N VAL A 282 2.52 5.08 3.03
CA VAL A 282 3.20 5.14 4.31
C VAL A 282 2.21 4.90 5.44
N LEU A 283 2.47 3.91 6.28
CA LEU A 283 1.67 3.59 7.45
C LEU A 283 2.47 3.91 8.72
N ARG A 284 2.01 4.90 9.50
CA ARG A 284 2.59 5.32 10.78
C ARG A 284 1.66 5.07 11.96
N GLY A 285 0.56 4.37 11.75
CA GLY A 285 -0.42 4.01 12.76
C GLY A 285 -0.69 2.51 12.81
N GLN A 286 -1.46 2.09 13.81
CA GLN A 286 -1.82 0.69 14.05
C GLN A 286 -3.14 0.30 13.37
N ALA A 287 -3.39 -1.02 13.34
CA ALA A 287 -4.67 -1.63 12.95
C ALA A 287 -5.13 -1.20 11.55
N ASN A 288 -4.18 -0.99 10.62
CA ASN A 288 -4.48 -0.62 9.25
C ASN A 288 -4.67 -1.87 8.36
N ILE A 289 -5.62 -1.76 7.44
CA ILE A 289 -5.91 -2.79 6.43
C ILE A 289 -5.62 -2.19 5.05
N VAL A 290 -4.79 -2.90 4.27
CA VAL A 290 -4.48 -2.57 2.88
C VAL A 290 -4.82 -3.78 2.03
N THR A 291 -5.79 -3.65 1.12
CA THR A 291 -6.23 -4.76 0.28
C THR A 291 -6.55 -4.31 -1.15
N GLY A 292 -6.23 -5.15 -2.13
CA GLY A 292 -6.50 -4.87 -3.53
C GLY A 292 -5.76 -3.65 -4.09
N VAL A 293 -4.59 -3.32 -3.53
CA VAL A 293 -3.79 -2.18 -3.98
C VAL A 293 -2.81 -2.62 -5.05
N HIS A 294 -2.81 -1.91 -6.16
CA HIS A 294 -1.82 -2.06 -7.21
C HIS A 294 -0.82 -0.90 -7.14
N CYS A 295 0.41 -1.18 -6.73
CA CYS A 295 1.53 -0.24 -6.76
C CYS A 295 2.45 -0.54 -7.93
N TYR A 296 2.59 0.43 -8.83
CA TYR A 296 3.48 0.38 -9.97
C TYR A 296 4.34 1.65 -10.01
N ASN A 297 5.61 1.52 -9.66
CA ASN A 297 6.45 2.69 -9.44
C ASN A 297 7.45 2.98 -10.55
N LYS A 298 7.70 2.06 -11.49
CA LYS A 298 8.59 2.31 -12.62
C LYS A 298 8.25 1.49 -13.86
N ALA A 299 8.01 2.15 -14.98
CA ALA A 299 7.79 1.53 -16.28
C ALA A 299 9.00 0.73 -16.82
N THR A 300 10.21 0.90 -16.29
CA THR A 300 11.44 0.39 -16.91
C THR A 300 12.39 -0.31 -15.93
N GLY A 301 11.91 -0.72 -14.76
CA GLY A 301 12.71 -1.43 -13.78
C GLY A 301 12.32 -1.13 -12.33
N PHE A 302 12.98 -1.83 -11.41
CA PHE A 302 12.72 -1.69 -9.98
C PHE A 302 12.98 -0.28 -9.47
N GLY A 303 12.07 0.26 -8.67
CA GLY A 303 12.24 1.57 -8.04
C GLY A 303 11.12 2.01 -7.10
N GLY A 304 11.43 2.98 -6.24
CA GLY A 304 10.54 3.49 -5.21
C GLY A 304 10.20 2.45 -4.13
N ILE A 305 9.27 2.82 -3.25
CA ILE A 305 8.71 1.95 -2.22
C ILE A 305 7.20 1.90 -2.43
N GLY A 306 6.65 0.71 -2.63
CA GLY A 306 5.20 0.55 -2.79
C GLY A 306 4.46 0.76 -1.48
N ILE A 307 4.84 0.03 -0.42
CA ILE A 307 4.25 0.18 0.91
C ILE A 307 5.37 0.25 1.94
N LEU A 308 5.35 1.28 2.78
CA LEU A 308 6.28 1.49 3.87
C LEU A 308 5.54 1.45 5.22
N VAL A 309 5.84 0.44 6.03
CA VAL A 309 5.31 0.32 7.39
C VAL A 309 6.34 0.90 8.36
N MET A 310 6.09 2.09 8.88
CA MET A 310 7.00 2.89 9.72
C MET A 310 6.54 2.95 11.18
N LEU A 311 6.11 1.85 11.75
CA LEU A 311 5.72 1.77 13.16
C LEU A 311 6.49 0.65 13.85
N ALA A 312 7.78 0.89 14.05
CA ALA A 312 8.72 -0.09 14.58
C ALA A 312 8.27 -0.68 15.93
N GLY A 313 7.96 -1.98 15.91
CA GLY A 313 7.57 -2.73 17.10
C GLY A 313 6.09 -2.65 17.49
N ASN A 314 5.21 -2.05 16.65
CA ASN A 314 3.78 -1.92 16.99
C ASN A 314 2.85 -1.78 15.77
N SER A 315 3.07 -2.55 14.72
CA SER A 315 2.45 -2.28 13.41
C SER A 315 1.00 -2.74 13.29
N GLN A 316 0.65 -3.94 13.74
CA GLN A 316 -0.70 -4.54 13.67
C GLN A 316 -1.39 -4.30 12.32
N THR A 317 -0.75 -4.70 11.21
CA THR A 317 -1.18 -4.33 9.86
C THR A 317 -1.48 -5.57 9.03
N ARG A 318 -2.51 -5.50 8.19
CA ARG A 318 -2.78 -6.48 7.14
C ARG A 318 -2.57 -5.88 5.77
N ILE A 319 -1.79 -6.58 4.94
CA ILE A 319 -1.56 -6.30 3.53
C ILE A 319 -1.98 -7.56 2.76
N ASP A 320 -3.09 -7.49 2.05
CA ASP A 320 -3.70 -8.67 1.45
C ASP A 320 -4.16 -8.41 0.00
N ASN A 321 -4.01 -9.41 -0.87
CA ASN A 321 -4.41 -9.32 -2.29
C ASN A 321 -3.82 -8.10 -3.03
N CYS A 322 -2.61 -7.65 -2.67
CA CYS A 322 -1.96 -6.51 -3.32
C CYS A 322 -1.11 -6.95 -4.50
N TYR A 323 -0.97 -6.07 -5.46
CA TYR A 323 -0.15 -6.25 -6.66
C TYR A 323 1.01 -5.25 -6.61
N MET A 324 2.22 -5.77 -6.42
CA MET A 324 3.46 -4.99 -6.32
C MET A 324 4.26 -5.19 -7.60
N ASP A 325 4.43 -4.13 -8.38
CA ASP A 325 5.07 -4.19 -9.68
C ASP A 325 6.30 -3.27 -9.70
N TYR A 326 7.50 -3.85 -9.84
CA TYR A 326 8.80 -3.18 -9.81
C TYR A 326 9.08 -2.35 -8.55
N THR A 327 8.51 -2.71 -7.40
CA THR A 327 8.66 -1.95 -6.15
C THR A 327 8.69 -2.88 -4.93
N ALA A 328 9.02 -2.36 -3.74
CA ALA A 328 9.13 -3.14 -2.52
C ALA A 328 8.02 -2.84 -1.50
N ILE A 329 7.74 -3.82 -0.63
CA ILE A 329 7.15 -3.54 0.68
C ILE A 329 8.31 -3.47 1.69
N VAL A 330 8.43 -2.36 2.40
CA VAL A 330 9.45 -2.17 3.44
C VAL A 330 8.76 -2.09 4.81
N MET A 331 9.23 -2.88 5.77
CA MET A 331 8.64 -2.91 7.12
C MET A 331 9.72 -2.72 8.18
N GLU A 332 9.57 -1.69 9.02
CA GLU A 332 10.45 -1.39 10.14
C GLU A 332 10.02 -2.17 11.39
N ASP A 333 10.87 -3.10 11.87
CA ASP A 333 10.60 -3.99 13.01
C ASP A 333 9.14 -4.48 13.08
N PRO A 334 8.64 -5.24 12.11
CA PRO A 334 7.24 -5.58 12.00
C PRO A 334 6.75 -6.43 13.18
N VAL A 335 5.64 -6.00 13.80
CA VAL A 335 4.94 -6.73 14.87
C VAL A 335 3.48 -6.90 14.49
N GLN A 336 3.01 -8.16 14.47
CA GLN A 336 1.66 -8.54 14.06
C GLN A 336 1.31 -8.03 12.64
N VAL A 337 2.20 -8.28 11.67
CA VAL A 337 1.99 -7.92 10.27
C VAL A 337 1.76 -9.17 9.43
N HIS A 338 0.73 -9.15 8.60
CA HIS A 338 0.47 -10.21 7.64
C HIS A 338 0.54 -9.65 6.22
N VAL A 339 1.35 -10.29 5.36
CA VAL A 339 1.41 -10.05 3.91
C VAL A 339 1.00 -11.34 3.21
N THR A 340 -0.17 -11.32 2.58
CA THR A 340 -0.80 -12.56 2.08
C THR A 340 -1.42 -12.35 0.71
N ASN A 341 -1.44 -13.44 -0.08
CA ASN A 341 -2.17 -13.53 -1.36
C ASN A 341 -1.79 -12.45 -2.39
N GLY A 342 -0.57 -11.90 -2.31
CA GLY A 342 -0.09 -10.82 -3.18
C GLY A 342 0.63 -11.34 -4.42
N PHE A 343 0.67 -10.48 -5.45
CA PHE A 343 1.52 -10.63 -6.63
C PHE A 343 2.70 -9.67 -6.53
N PHE A 344 3.91 -10.19 -6.71
CA PHE A 344 5.17 -9.44 -6.70
C PHE A 344 5.88 -9.69 -8.02
N LEU A 345 5.91 -8.68 -8.91
CA LEU A 345 6.46 -8.81 -10.26
C LEU A 345 7.65 -7.85 -10.47
N GLY A 346 8.49 -8.19 -11.44
CA GLY A 346 9.64 -7.35 -11.80
C GLY A 346 10.65 -7.18 -10.68
N ASP A 347 11.02 -8.28 -10.00
CA ASP A 347 11.90 -8.31 -8.82
C ASP A 347 11.31 -7.62 -7.57
N ALA A 348 10.00 -7.33 -7.55
CA ALA A 348 9.33 -6.82 -6.37
C ALA A 348 9.52 -7.77 -5.19
N ASN A 349 9.88 -7.25 -4.04
CA ASN A 349 10.22 -8.04 -2.87
C ASN A 349 9.74 -7.41 -1.56
N ILE A 350 10.01 -8.07 -0.44
CA ILE A 350 9.72 -7.59 0.90
C ILE A 350 11.04 -7.36 1.64
N VAL A 351 11.21 -6.17 2.21
CA VAL A 351 12.41 -5.80 2.98
C VAL A 351 12.02 -5.66 4.45
N LEU A 352 12.66 -6.45 5.31
CA LEU A 352 12.54 -6.36 6.76
C LEU A 352 13.69 -5.48 7.26
N LYS A 353 13.38 -4.25 7.70
CA LYS A 353 14.35 -3.27 8.14
C LYS A 353 14.44 -3.23 9.67
N SER A 354 15.63 -3.43 10.19
CA SER A 354 15.88 -3.44 11.63
C SER A 354 16.13 -2.03 12.15
N ILE A 355 15.30 -1.56 13.07
CA ILE A 355 15.45 -0.30 13.83
C ILE A 355 15.77 -0.59 15.29
N LYS A 356 14.97 -1.45 15.94
CA LYS A 356 15.13 -1.91 17.33
C LYS A 356 15.55 -3.39 17.41
N GLY A 357 15.68 -4.05 16.28
CA GLY A 357 16.12 -5.43 16.19
C GLY A 357 15.07 -6.48 16.55
N GLN A 358 13.79 -6.21 16.37
CA GLN A 358 12.71 -7.12 16.75
C GLN A 358 11.73 -7.41 15.61
N ILE A 359 11.26 -8.65 15.56
CA ILE A 359 10.14 -9.09 14.72
C ILE A 359 9.28 -10.04 15.53
N SER A 360 7.95 -9.85 15.53
CA SER A 360 7.04 -10.77 16.20
C SER A 360 5.68 -10.86 15.48
N GLY A 361 5.14 -12.07 15.36
CA GLY A 361 3.83 -12.30 14.74
C GLY A 361 3.77 -11.94 13.25
N LEU A 362 4.91 -12.00 12.53
CA LEU A 362 4.98 -11.72 11.10
C LEU A 362 4.56 -12.96 10.28
N LYS A 363 3.67 -12.76 9.31
CA LYS A 363 3.32 -13.79 8.31
C LYS A 363 3.50 -13.25 6.90
N ILE A 364 4.30 -13.96 6.08
CA ILE A 364 4.46 -13.73 4.64
C ILE A 364 4.16 -15.07 3.95
N VAL A 365 2.91 -15.27 3.54
CA VAL A 365 2.45 -16.57 3.06
C VAL A 365 1.52 -16.44 1.85
N ASN A 366 1.51 -17.49 1.01
CA ASN A 366 0.63 -17.60 -0.16
C ASN A 366 0.80 -16.47 -1.19
N ASN A 367 1.98 -15.85 -1.28
CA ASN A 367 2.27 -14.84 -2.27
C ASN A 367 2.95 -15.47 -3.51
N MET A 368 2.85 -14.79 -4.65
CA MET A 368 3.50 -15.17 -5.89
C MET A 368 4.57 -14.13 -6.24
N PHE A 369 5.81 -14.57 -6.42
CA PHE A 369 6.95 -13.72 -6.75
C PHE A 369 7.54 -14.13 -8.10
N THR A 370 7.72 -13.15 -8.99
CA THR A 370 8.32 -13.36 -10.31
C THR A 370 9.36 -12.28 -10.61
N GLY A 371 10.55 -12.68 -11.02
CA GLY A 371 11.62 -11.74 -11.29
C GLY A 371 12.68 -12.26 -12.27
N ASN A 372 13.79 -11.55 -12.33
CA ASN A 372 14.89 -11.86 -13.23
C ASN A 372 15.76 -13.02 -12.68
N PRO A 373 15.81 -14.18 -13.37
CA PRO A 373 16.57 -15.34 -12.90
C PRO A 373 18.10 -15.08 -12.84
N ASN A 374 18.61 -14.07 -13.52
CA ASN A 374 20.02 -13.70 -13.47
C ASN A 374 20.34 -12.82 -12.24
N ALA A 375 19.39 -12.01 -11.78
CA ALA A 375 19.56 -11.15 -10.61
C ALA A 375 19.38 -11.91 -9.30
N LYS A 376 18.49 -12.91 -9.27
CA LYS A 376 18.16 -13.75 -8.10
C LYS A 376 17.86 -12.91 -6.84
N VAL A 377 17.12 -11.83 -7.00
CA VAL A 377 16.69 -10.99 -5.88
C VAL A 377 15.93 -11.84 -4.86
N PRO A 378 16.26 -11.80 -3.56
CA PRO A 378 15.53 -12.59 -2.56
C PRO A 378 14.10 -12.06 -2.40
N ILE A 379 13.11 -12.94 -2.31
CA ILE A 379 11.71 -12.56 -2.08
C ILE A 379 11.52 -11.84 -0.74
N VAL A 380 12.35 -12.16 0.25
CA VAL A 380 12.45 -11.46 1.54
C VAL A 380 13.91 -11.15 1.80
N ALA A 381 14.24 -9.87 2.00
CA ALA A 381 15.56 -9.37 2.35
C ALA A 381 15.59 -8.82 3.76
N LEU A 382 16.73 -8.99 4.45
CA LEU A 382 16.98 -8.38 5.75
C LEU A 382 17.88 -7.13 5.54
N ASP A 383 17.40 -5.99 6.04
CA ASP A 383 18.19 -4.75 6.16
C ASP A 383 18.51 -4.52 7.65
N GLY A 384 19.67 -5.00 8.07
CA GLY A 384 20.13 -5.00 9.46
C GLY A 384 19.96 -6.35 10.17
N VAL A 385 20.17 -6.35 11.49
CA VAL A 385 20.19 -7.55 12.32
C VAL A 385 19.02 -7.56 13.29
N PHE A 386 18.34 -8.71 13.37
CA PHE A 386 17.24 -8.93 14.30
C PHE A 386 17.70 -9.84 15.45
N GLY A 387 17.81 -9.27 16.64
CA GLY A 387 18.16 -10.01 17.86
C GLY A 387 16.98 -10.80 18.43
N ASN A 388 15.78 -10.22 18.35
CA ASN A 388 14.54 -10.86 18.80
C ASN A 388 13.63 -11.20 17.60
N VAL A 389 13.39 -12.50 17.39
CA VAL A 389 12.54 -13.03 16.33
C VAL A 389 11.60 -14.04 16.95
N ASP A 390 10.30 -13.77 16.93
CA ASP A 390 9.28 -14.59 17.55
C ASP A 390 8.03 -14.70 16.66
N GLN A 391 7.42 -15.90 16.61
CA GLN A 391 6.19 -16.18 15.86
C GLN A 391 6.24 -15.70 14.39
N VAL A 392 7.33 -16.00 13.68
CA VAL A 392 7.52 -15.60 12.28
C VAL A 392 7.27 -16.79 11.37
N VAL A 393 6.41 -16.61 10.37
CA VAL A 393 6.13 -17.59 9.32
C VAL A 393 6.33 -16.95 7.95
N ILE A 394 7.35 -17.39 7.24
CA ILE A 394 7.62 -17.04 5.84
C ILE A 394 7.68 -18.35 5.08
N ASP A 395 6.57 -18.73 4.47
CA ASP A 395 6.46 -20.05 3.81
C ASP A 395 5.33 -20.06 2.78
N LEU A 396 5.20 -21.16 2.02
CA LEU A 396 4.14 -21.40 1.05
C LEU A 396 4.04 -20.32 -0.04
N ASN A 397 5.11 -19.59 -0.32
CA ASN A 397 5.17 -18.64 -1.42
C ASN A 397 5.63 -19.32 -2.71
N SER A 398 5.01 -18.98 -3.84
CA SER A 398 5.42 -19.41 -5.17
C SER A 398 6.49 -18.46 -5.72
N VAL A 399 7.61 -18.99 -6.20
CA VAL A 399 8.75 -18.18 -6.62
C VAL A 399 9.25 -18.62 -8.00
N ASP A 400 9.34 -17.67 -8.93
CA ASP A 400 9.93 -17.86 -10.25
C ASP A 400 10.96 -16.76 -10.54
N GLY A 401 12.19 -17.14 -10.93
CA GLY A 401 13.28 -16.23 -11.27
C GLY A 401 13.89 -15.44 -10.11
N MET A 402 13.41 -15.61 -8.88
CA MET A 402 13.92 -14.94 -7.67
C MET A 402 14.54 -15.93 -6.68
N GLY A 403 15.18 -15.42 -5.64
CA GLY A 403 15.74 -16.22 -4.55
C GLY A 403 14.68 -16.60 -3.52
N LEU A 404 14.33 -17.89 -3.41
CA LEU A 404 13.44 -18.37 -2.36
C LEU A 404 14.02 -18.06 -0.98
N ARG A 405 13.19 -17.50 -0.10
CA ARG A 405 13.44 -17.34 1.34
C ARG A 405 12.27 -17.87 2.12
N SER A 406 12.54 -18.69 3.13
CA SER A 406 11.51 -19.33 3.96
C SER A 406 12.03 -19.49 5.40
N THR A 407 11.12 -19.58 6.36
CA THR A 407 11.43 -20.03 7.73
C THR A 407 11.43 -21.55 7.85
N VAL A 408 11.09 -22.26 6.77
CA VAL A 408 11.09 -23.74 6.71
C VAL A 408 12.04 -24.21 5.62
N GLY A 409 12.94 -25.11 5.96
CA GLY A 409 13.88 -25.72 5.01
C GLY A 409 13.67 -27.24 4.91
N LYS A 410 13.66 -27.77 3.68
CA LYS A 410 13.59 -29.21 3.40
C LYS A 410 14.69 -29.60 2.44
N GLN A 411 15.45 -30.63 2.79
CA GLN A 411 16.53 -31.16 1.93
C GLN A 411 16.72 -32.66 2.16
N SER A 412 17.00 -33.41 1.10
CA SER A 412 17.45 -34.79 1.20
C SER A 412 18.89 -34.90 0.69
N VAL A 413 19.74 -35.54 1.48
CA VAL A 413 21.13 -35.75 1.20
C VAL A 413 21.42 -37.24 1.11
N ALA A 414 21.82 -37.71 -0.05
CA ALA A 414 22.29 -39.10 -0.26
C ALA A 414 23.82 -39.15 -0.13
N GLY A 415 24.36 -40.18 0.50
CA GLY A 415 25.78 -40.32 0.69
C GLY A 415 26.20 -41.74 1.07
N ASN A 416 27.48 -42.05 0.83
CA ASN A 416 28.11 -43.30 1.28
C ASN A 416 29.25 -42.93 2.23
N GLY A 417 29.06 -43.17 3.52
CA GLY A 417 30.01 -42.80 4.56
C GLY A 417 29.37 -42.69 5.92
N THR A 418 29.91 -41.85 6.77
CA THR A 418 29.44 -41.61 8.16
C THR A 418 28.85 -40.24 8.36
N LYS A 419 28.75 -39.37 7.31
CA LYS A 419 28.41 -37.97 7.49
C LYS A 419 27.51 -37.45 6.37
N TRP A 420 26.39 -36.80 6.74
CA TRP A 420 25.45 -36.12 5.83
C TRP A 420 25.34 -34.68 6.28
N VAL A 421 25.57 -33.74 5.36
CA VAL A 421 25.56 -32.27 5.63
C VAL A 421 24.47 -31.62 4.80
N ALA A 422 23.53 -30.96 5.44
CA ALA A 422 22.51 -30.16 4.80
C ALA A 422 22.76 -28.68 5.08
N ASP A 423 22.93 -27.88 4.04
CA ASP A 423 23.14 -26.43 4.11
C ASP A 423 21.87 -25.69 3.67
N PHE A 424 21.24 -24.97 4.60
CA PHE A 424 20.03 -24.22 4.41
C PHE A 424 20.27 -22.69 4.32
N SER A 425 21.53 -22.23 4.31
CA SER A 425 21.84 -20.78 4.27
C SER A 425 21.31 -20.08 3.02
N GLY A 426 21.11 -20.80 1.92
CA GLY A 426 20.51 -20.28 0.70
C GLY A 426 18.99 -20.12 0.75
N VAL A 427 18.31 -20.76 1.70
CA VAL A 427 16.83 -20.80 1.80
C VAL A 427 16.32 -20.11 3.05
N LEU A 428 16.94 -20.36 4.22
CA LEU A 428 16.48 -19.81 5.49
C LEU A 428 16.67 -18.29 5.53
N VAL A 429 15.66 -17.60 6.07
CA VAL A 429 15.64 -16.13 6.15
C VAL A 429 16.64 -15.62 7.17
N PHE A 430 16.61 -16.15 8.40
CA PHE A 430 17.46 -15.67 9.48
C PHE A 430 18.74 -16.49 9.60
N PRO A 431 19.91 -15.83 9.65
CA PRO A 431 21.16 -16.54 9.83
C PRO A 431 21.26 -17.17 11.23
N ASN A 432 21.81 -18.38 11.28
CA ASN A 432 22.11 -19.11 12.51
C ASN A 432 20.95 -19.21 13.52
N ARG A 433 19.74 -19.50 13.01
CA ARG A 433 18.51 -19.54 13.83
C ARG A 433 17.62 -20.76 13.51
N ILE A 434 18.20 -21.94 13.45
CA ILE A 434 17.41 -23.18 13.40
C ILE A 434 16.96 -23.52 14.82
N ASN A 435 15.63 -23.50 15.07
CA ASN A 435 15.02 -23.78 16.37
C ASN A 435 14.48 -25.20 16.44
N HIS A 436 14.07 -25.78 15.32
CA HIS A 436 13.52 -27.13 15.26
C HIS A 436 14.13 -27.94 14.11
N ILE A 437 14.42 -29.21 14.40
CA ILE A 437 14.97 -30.14 13.41
C ILE A 437 14.22 -31.46 13.50
N GLN A 438 13.71 -31.89 12.39
CA GLN A 438 13.26 -33.27 12.17
C GLN A 438 14.12 -33.88 11.07
N TYR A 439 14.49 -35.16 11.22
CA TYR A 439 15.14 -35.88 10.14
C TYR A 439 14.74 -37.35 10.13
N SER A 440 14.81 -37.95 8.96
CA SER A 440 14.70 -39.40 8.79
C SER A 440 15.96 -39.89 8.11
N PHE A 441 16.47 -41.03 8.59
CA PHE A 441 17.65 -41.71 8.02
C PHE A 441 17.24 -43.10 7.56
N TYR A 442 17.57 -43.45 6.35
CA TYR A 442 17.40 -44.82 5.84
C TYR A 442 18.59 -45.27 5.01
N SER A 443 19.02 -46.52 5.22
CA SER A 443 20.10 -47.13 4.44
C SER A 443 19.58 -47.66 3.11
N GLN A 444 20.30 -47.38 2.04
CA GLN A 444 20.09 -47.97 0.71
C GLN A 444 20.88 -49.27 0.60
N GLY A 445 20.24 -50.41 0.88
CA GLY A 445 20.86 -51.71 0.71
C GLY A 445 21.02 -52.07 -0.77
N GLY A 446 22.22 -52.43 -1.21
CA GLY A 446 22.43 -53.05 -2.54
C GLY A 446 21.84 -54.47 -2.58
N PRO A 447 21.44 -55.02 -3.75
CA PRO A 447 20.78 -56.32 -3.91
C PRO A 447 21.57 -57.54 -3.39
N ASN A 448 22.81 -57.37 -3.00
CA ASN A 448 23.73 -58.42 -2.57
C ASN A 448 24.16 -58.36 -1.09
N ASN A 449 23.55 -57.48 -0.26
CA ASN A 449 24.01 -57.29 1.11
C ASN A 449 23.13 -58.04 2.12
N ASN A 450 23.52 -59.23 2.53
CA ASN A 450 22.88 -60.09 3.55
C ASN A 450 22.85 -59.42 4.96
N ASN A 451 23.25 -58.16 5.11
CA ASN A 451 23.27 -57.39 6.37
C ASN A 451 22.14 -56.38 6.49
N ASN A 452 21.07 -56.54 5.75
CA ASN A 452 20.09 -55.50 5.40
C ASN A 452 19.16 -54.99 6.51
N ASN A 453 19.27 -55.41 7.77
CA ASN A 453 18.35 -54.96 8.84
C ASN A 453 19.09 -54.63 10.15
N LYS A 454 20.36 -54.29 10.13
CA LYS A 454 21.05 -53.85 11.34
C LYS A 454 20.78 -52.36 11.56
N PHE A 455 20.20 -52.03 12.71
CA PHE A 455 20.13 -50.67 13.20
C PHE A 455 21.52 -50.02 13.20
N VAL A 456 21.61 -48.82 12.59
CA VAL A 456 22.84 -47.99 12.57
C VAL A 456 22.60 -46.83 13.48
N PRO A 457 23.29 -46.72 14.63
CA PRO A 457 23.23 -45.56 15.48
C PRO A 457 23.63 -44.30 14.69
N HIS A 458 22.82 -43.26 14.81
CA HIS A 458 23.04 -41.97 14.16
C HIS A 458 22.44 -40.84 14.99
N ALA A 459 23.01 -39.64 14.86
CA ALA A 459 22.53 -38.46 15.58
C ALA A 459 22.84 -37.17 14.81
N VAL A 460 22.14 -36.09 15.11
CA VAL A 460 22.55 -34.73 14.76
C VAL A 460 23.75 -34.37 15.63
N THR A 461 24.90 -34.07 15.02
CA THR A 461 26.13 -33.76 15.74
C THR A 461 26.51 -32.29 15.68
N ASN A 462 25.96 -31.52 14.72
CA ASN A 462 26.22 -30.10 14.62
C ASN A 462 25.02 -29.35 14.01
N VAL A 463 24.73 -28.15 14.56
CA VAL A 463 23.74 -27.20 14.05
C VAL A 463 24.32 -25.80 14.21
N THR A 464 24.95 -25.28 13.16
CA THR A 464 25.53 -23.93 13.17
C THR A 464 25.43 -23.29 11.80
N ASN A 465 25.22 -21.96 11.76
CA ASN A 465 25.17 -21.20 10.49
C ASN A 465 24.17 -21.74 9.47
N ASN A 466 23.00 -22.21 9.93
CA ASN A 466 21.97 -22.85 9.10
C ASN A 466 22.43 -24.15 8.41
N VAL A 467 23.48 -24.78 8.92
CA VAL A 467 23.96 -26.09 8.46
C VAL A 467 23.66 -27.14 9.52
N VAL A 468 23.07 -28.25 9.09
CA VAL A 468 22.76 -29.42 9.95
C VAL A 468 23.61 -30.59 9.51
N VAL A 469 24.27 -31.24 10.48
CA VAL A 469 25.11 -32.42 10.26
C VAL A 469 24.52 -33.61 11.00
N VAL A 470 24.29 -34.72 10.28
CA VAL A 470 23.97 -36.02 10.86
C VAL A 470 25.16 -36.96 10.65
N GLU A 471 25.56 -37.65 11.71
CA GLU A 471 26.65 -38.64 11.64
C GLU A 471 26.15 -40.00 12.16
N SER A 472 26.75 -41.05 11.61
CA SER A 472 26.55 -42.45 12.03
C SER A 472 27.84 -43.06 12.59
N ASP A 473 27.71 -44.07 13.42
CA ASP A 473 28.84 -44.79 14.03
C ASP A 473 29.63 -45.64 13.04
N LYS A 474 29.04 -45.97 11.88
CA LYS A 474 29.64 -46.78 10.83
C LYS A 474 29.33 -46.25 9.44
N PRO A 475 30.24 -46.46 8.48
CA PRO A 475 29.95 -46.11 7.10
C PRO A 475 28.75 -46.90 6.56
N VAL A 476 27.84 -46.18 5.93
CA VAL A 476 26.65 -46.77 5.32
C VAL A 476 26.28 -45.98 4.07
N ASN A 477 25.74 -46.67 3.06
CA ASN A 477 25.09 -46.01 1.94
C ASN A 477 23.66 -45.66 2.39
N GLY A 478 23.37 -44.36 2.53
CA GLY A 478 22.11 -43.92 3.11
C GLY A 478 21.63 -42.57 2.60
N VAL A 479 20.40 -42.25 2.91
CA VAL A 479 19.78 -40.95 2.65
C VAL A 479 19.28 -40.38 3.96
N VAL A 480 19.58 -39.13 4.20
CA VAL A 480 19.01 -38.34 5.29
C VAL A 480 18.10 -37.27 4.69
N SER A 481 16.84 -37.29 5.09
CA SER A 481 15.87 -36.25 4.76
C SER A 481 15.69 -35.34 5.96
N PHE A 482 15.91 -34.05 5.77
CA PHE A 482 15.84 -33.02 6.81
C PHE A 482 14.61 -32.15 6.62
N LEU A 483 14.01 -31.76 7.73
CA LEU A 483 13.09 -30.64 7.87
C LEU A 483 13.61 -29.75 9.01
N VAL A 484 13.79 -28.47 8.73
CA VAL A 484 14.24 -27.47 9.73
C VAL A 484 13.29 -26.29 9.76
N GLU A 485 13.14 -25.69 10.94
CA GLU A 485 12.29 -24.51 11.16
C GLU A 485 13.04 -23.46 12.01
N GLN A 486 12.73 -22.16 11.73
CA GLN A 486 13.29 -20.99 12.42
C GLN A 486 12.30 -20.39 13.41
#